data_89935eb2216ad2857fb95f0cee9a2d5f
#
_entry.id   89935eb2216ad2857fb95f0cee9a2d5f
#
_cell.length_a   1.000
_cell.length_b   1.000
_cell.length_c   1.000
_cell.angle_alpha   90.00
_cell.angle_beta   90.00
_cell.angle_gamma   90.00
#
_symmetry.space_group_name_H-M   'P 1'
#
loop_
_entity.id
_entity.type
_entity.pdbx_description
1 polymer ?
#
loop_
_entity_poly.entity_id
_entity_poly.type
_entity_poly.pdbx_seq_one_letter_code
_entity_poly.pdbx_strand_id
1 'polypeptide(L)'
;MKDVPENTPIELWFQDEARIGQKNGVVRQWARKGTRPRQPADQRYENAYLFGAICPAKGKGAAVASPWVNTDAMQKHVDAIATAVAPGAHAVLVMDRAGWHATNKLVMPANITPILLPSRSPELNPAENIWQYMRGNWLSNRVFENYEDIVGAICEAWNKLVALPEVIKSIGTREWAHVDRCK
;
A
#
# COMPACT_ATOMS: atom_id res chain seq x y z
N MET A 1 18.15 -4.01 14.35
CA MET A 1 17.52 -5.20 14.94
C MET A 1 18.28 -5.74 16.16
N LYS A 2 18.97 -4.89 16.91
CA LYS A 2 19.78 -5.32 18.08
C LYS A 2 18.96 -5.91 19.25
N ASP A 3 17.66 -5.57 19.29
CA ASP A 3 16.79 -5.93 20.43
C ASP A 3 15.73 -6.99 20.11
N VAL A 4 15.80 -7.62 18.93
CA VAL A 4 14.85 -8.67 18.52
C VAL A 4 15.46 -10.04 18.86
N PRO A 5 14.79 -10.88 19.69
CA PRO A 5 15.29 -12.21 20.05
C PRO A 5 15.61 -13.08 18.83
N GLU A 6 16.63 -13.92 18.93
CA GLU A 6 17.18 -14.68 17.78
C GLU A 6 16.16 -15.60 17.10
N ASN A 7 15.18 -16.11 17.83
CA ASN A 7 14.14 -17.01 17.34
C ASN A 7 12.81 -16.33 17.00
N THR A 8 12.77 -15.00 16.98
CA THR A 8 11.55 -14.27 16.63
C THR A 8 11.26 -14.41 15.13
N PRO A 9 10.06 -14.85 14.73
CA PRO A 9 9.67 -14.86 13.33
C PRO A 9 9.69 -13.46 12.75
N ILE A 10 10.27 -13.29 11.58
CA ILE A 10 10.37 -12.00 10.91
C ILE A 10 9.35 -11.93 9.76
N GLU A 11 8.58 -10.86 9.72
CA GLU A 11 7.71 -10.51 8.61
C GLU A 11 8.28 -9.31 7.87
N LEU A 12 8.53 -9.43 6.57
CA LEU A 12 8.97 -8.32 5.74
C LEU A 12 7.74 -7.63 5.14
N TRP A 13 7.58 -6.36 5.48
CA TRP A 13 6.49 -5.52 5.02
C TRP A 13 7.01 -4.40 4.13
N PHE A 14 6.25 -4.05 3.09
CA PHE A 14 6.53 -2.96 2.17
C PHE A 14 5.41 -1.95 2.22
N GLN A 15 5.75 -0.72 2.55
CA GLN A 15 4.82 0.38 2.74
C GLN A 15 4.99 1.43 1.64
N ASP A 16 3.89 2.05 1.23
CA ASP A 16 3.85 3.18 0.31
C ASP A 16 2.51 3.91 0.39
N GLU A 17 2.40 5.09 -0.26
CA GLU A 17 1.18 5.86 -0.37
C GLU A 17 0.72 6.00 -1.81
N ALA A 18 -0.58 5.83 -2.02
CA ALA A 18 -1.23 6.11 -3.29
C ALA A 18 -2.21 7.28 -3.17
N ARG A 19 -2.12 8.23 -4.09
CA ARG A 19 -3.14 9.26 -4.26
C ARG A 19 -4.19 8.77 -5.26
N ILE A 20 -5.45 8.80 -4.85
CA ILE A 20 -6.61 8.47 -5.68
C ILE A 20 -7.59 9.66 -5.67
N GLY A 21 -8.15 10.02 -6.80
CA GLY A 21 -9.06 11.16 -6.86
C GLY A 21 -9.79 11.28 -8.19
N GLN A 22 -10.57 12.36 -8.29
CA GLN A 22 -11.41 12.63 -9.43
C GLN A 22 -10.61 12.82 -10.72
N LYS A 23 -9.46 13.49 -10.65
CA LYS A 23 -8.51 13.57 -11.77
C LYS A 23 -7.73 12.28 -11.90
N ASN A 24 -8.43 11.23 -12.28
CA ASN A 24 -7.90 9.89 -12.38
C ASN A 24 -7.32 9.60 -13.77
N GLY A 25 -6.34 8.70 -13.83
CA GLY A 25 -5.79 8.23 -15.10
C GLY A 25 -6.80 7.41 -15.90
N VAL A 26 -6.91 7.69 -17.20
CA VAL A 26 -7.67 6.86 -18.13
C VAL A 26 -6.77 5.71 -18.57
N VAL A 27 -7.21 4.48 -18.35
CA VAL A 27 -6.52 3.27 -18.81
C VAL A 27 -7.28 2.59 -19.92
N ARG A 28 -6.58 1.79 -20.72
CA ARG A 28 -7.19 0.99 -21.78
C ARG A 28 -8.17 -0.01 -21.18
N GLN A 29 -9.32 -0.17 -21.82
CA GLN A 29 -10.34 -1.15 -21.45
C GLN A 29 -10.73 -2.01 -22.62
N TRP A 30 -11.18 -3.22 -22.32
CA TRP A 30 -11.71 -4.12 -23.36
C TRP A 30 -13.02 -3.56 -23.90
N ALA A 31 -13.17 -3.63 -25.23
CA ALA A 31 -14.36 -3.19 -25.94
C ALA A 31 -14.64 -4.11 -27.14
N ARG A 32 -15.86 -4.07 -27.64
CA ARG A 32 -16.21 -4.81 -28.84
C ARG A 32 -15.32 -4.38 -30.01
N LYS A 33 -14.82 -5.34 -30.79
CA LYS A 33 -14.01 -5.07 -31.99
C LYS A 33 -14.72 -4.06 -32.91
N GLY A 34 -13.97 -3.02 -33.32
CA GLY A 34 -14.49 -1.94 -34.16
C GLY A 34 -15.16 -0.80 -33.37
N THR A 35 -15.24 -0.87 -32.03
CA THR A 35 -15.76 0.22 -31.20
C THR A 35 -14.62 0.96 -30.50
N ARG A 36 -14.83 2.26 -30.22
CA ARG A 36 -13.93 3.06 -29.41
C ARG A 36 -14.69 3.52 -28.16
N PRO A 37 -14.48 2.88 -27.01
CA PRO A 37 -15.16 3.28 -25.78
C PRO A 37 -14.79 4.73 -25.43
N ARG A 38 -15.80 5.51 -25.04
CA ARG A 38 -15.62 6.87 -24.54
C ARG A 38 -15.62 6.81 -23.03
N GLN A 39 -14.65 7.49 -22.42
CA GLN A 39 -14.55 7.63 -20.98
C GLN A 39 -14.54 9.13 -20.64
N PRO A 40 -15.43 9.60 -19.76
CA PRO A 40 -15.37 10.99 -19.30
C PRO A 40 -14.06 11.21 -18.53
N ALA A 41 -13.40 12.34 -18.81
CA ALA A 41 -12.24 12.80 -18.05
C ALA A 41 -12.75 13.81 -17.01
N ASP A 42 -12.70 13.43 -15.76
CA ASP A 42 -13.04 14.33 -14.64
C ASP A 42 -11.96 15.41 -14.48
N GLN A 43 -12.37 16.67 -14.37
CA GLN A 43 -11.49 17.82 -14.19
C GLN A 43 -11.48 18.36 -12.76
N ARG A 44 -12.28 17.77 -11.87
CA ARG A 44 -12.35 18.14 -10.45
C ARG A 44 -11.09 17.64 -9.71
N TYR A 45 -10.88 18.12 -8.49
CA TYR A 45 -9.60 17.94 -7.79
C TYR A 45 -9.68 17.24 -6.44
N GLU A 46 -10.86 16.77 -6.02
CA GLU A 46 -10.98 16.02 -4.77
C GLU A 46 -10.17 14.73 -4.84
N ASN A 47 -9.50 14.43 -3.78
CA ASN A 47 -8.67 13.24 -3.68
C ASN A 47 -8.55 12.75 -2.23
N ALA A 48 -8.23 11.48 -2.08
CA ALA A 48 -7.84 10.84 -0.83
C ALA A 48 -6.51 10.13 -1.02
N TYR A 49 -5.85 9.85 0.07
CA TYR A 49 -4.61 9.08 0.11
C TYR A 49 -4.87 7.74 0.76
N LEU A 50 -4.33 6.69 0.18
CA LEU A 50 -4.29 5.36 0.76
C LEU A 50 -2.86 5.07 1.21
N PHE A 51 -2.64 5.03 2.50
CA PHE A 51 -1.45 4.44 3.08
C PHE A 51 -1.63 2.94 3.09
N GLY A 52 -0.77 2.20 2.43
CA GLY A 52 -0.87 0.76 2.36
C GLY A 52 0.45 0.06 2.60
N ALA A 53 0.39 -1.07 3.26
CA ALA A 53 1.53 -1.95 3.44
C ALA A 53 1.14 -3.39 3.17
N ILE A 54 2.04 -4.14 2.55
CA ILE A 54 1.85 -5.55 2.26
C ILE A 54 2.99 -6.39 2.85
N CYS A 55 2.65 -7.60 3.27
CA CYS A 55 3.59 -8.67 3.58
C CYS A 55 3.43 -9.78 2.54
N PRO A 56 4.21 -9.76 1.44
CA PRO A 56 4.04 -10.70 0.32
C PRO A 56 4.17 -12.16 0.77
N ALA A 57 5.13 -12.48 1.64
CA ALA A 57 5.34 -13.84 2.13
C ALA A 57 4.09 -14.43 2.82
N LYS A 58 3.27 -13.60 3.44
CA LYS A 58 2.02 -14.01 4.11
C LYS A 58 0.76 -13.73 3.28
N GLY A 59 0.88 -13.01 2.16
CA GLY A 59 -0.27 -12.65 1.33
C GLY A 59 -1.27 -11.75 2.05
N LYS A 60 -0.80 -10.86 2.94
CA LYS A 60 -1.66 -9.97 3.75
C LYS A 60 -1.23 -8.52 3.61
N GLY A 61 -2.11 -7.61 4.01
CA GLY A 61 -1.84 -6.18 4.00
C GLY A 61 -2.63 -5.44 5.05
N ALA A 62 -2.19 -4.21 5.35
CA ALA A 62 -2.86 -3.25 6.21
C ALA A 62 -2.92 -1.89 5.51
N ALA A 63 -4.02 -1.16 5.67
CA ALA A 63 -4.14 0.17 5.06
C ALA A 63 -4.98 1.13 5.88
N VAL A 64 -4.73 2.42 5.63
CA VAL A 64 -5.51 3.54 6.18
C VAL A 64 -5.78 4.53 5.06
N ALA A 65 -7.06 4.88 4.85
CA ALA A 65 -7.45 5.98 3.98
C ALA A 65 -7.43 7.30 4.77
N SER A 66 -6.89 8.36 4.17
CA SER A 66 -6.74 9.68 4.81
C SER A 66 -6.95 10.80 3.81
N PRO A 67 -7.52 11.95 4.22
CA PRO A 67 -7.58 13.15 3.37
C PRO A 67 -6.21 13.82 3.19
N TRP A 68 -5.27 13.56 4.08
CA TRP A 68 -3.98 14.22 4.12
C TRP A 68 -2.83 13.22 4.22
N VAL A 69 -1.68 13.62 3.66
CA VAL A 69 -0.40 12.93 3.86
C VAL A 69 0.36 13.70 4.94
N ASN A 70 0.37 13.14 6.14
CA ASN A 70 1.04 13.73 7.30
C ASN A 70 1.47 12.65 8.30
N THR A 71 2.21 13.07 9.33
CA THR A 71 2.71 12.17 10.37
C THR A 71 1.59 11.49 11.16
N ASP A 72 0.45 12.16 11.40
CA ASP A 72 -0.66 11.59 12.15
C ASP A 72 -1.34 10.45 11.37
N ALA A 73 -1.51 10.60 10.06
CA ALA A 73 -2.00 9.55 9.19
C ALA A 73 -1.02 8.37 9.14
N MET A 74 0.29 8.66 9.04
CA MET A 74 1.33 7.64 9.07
C MET A 74 1.37 6.91 10.42
N GLN A 75 1.17 7.61 11.56
CA GLN A 75 1.09 6.97 12.88
C GLN A 75 -0.05 5.95 12.93
N LYS A 76 -1.26 6.33 12.49
CA LYS A 76 -2.40 5.40 12.42
C LYS A 76 -2.10 4.20 11.52
N HIS A 77 -1.34 4.41 10.45
CA HIS A 77 -0.98 3.35 9.53
C HIS A 77 0.04 2.38 10.14
N VAL A 78 1.09 2.84 10.81
CA VAL A 78 2.05 1.93 11.47
C VAL A 78 1.40 1.18 12.63
N ASP A 79 0.45 1.79 13.34
CA ASP A 79 -0.34 1.12 14.38
C ASP A 79 -1.22 0.00 13.78
N ALA A 80 -1.83 0.26 12.60
CA ALA A 80 -2.61 -0.76 11.88
C ALA A 80 -1.70 -1.92 11.40
N ILE A 81 -0.50 -1.62 10.90
CA ILE A 81 0.49 -2.64 10.53
C ILE A 81 0.87 -3.47 11.77
N ALA A 82 1.17 -2.82 12.90
CA ALA A 82 1.55 -3.50 14.14
C ALA A 82 0.49 -4.53 14.59
N THR A 83 -0.79 -4.18 14.43
CA THR A 83 -1.92 -5.07 14.72
C THR A 83 -2.03 -6.23 13.73
N ALA A 84 -1.63 -6.02 12.47
CA ALA A 84 -1.68 -7.03 11.42
C ALA A 84 -0.50 -8.01 11.44
N VAL A 85 0.60 -7.67 12.13
CA VAL A 85 1.74 -8.58 12.38
C VAL A 85 1.28 -9.78 13.20
N ALA A 86 1.76 -10.97 12.86
CA ALA A 86 1.39 -12.17 13.58
C ALA A 86 1.84 -12.10 15.07
N PRO A 87 1.04 -12.66 16.01
CA PRO A 87 1.43 -12.71 17.40
C PRO A 87 2.83 -13.33 17.59
N GLY A 88 3.70 -12.66 18.32
CA GLY A 88 5.07 -13.11 18.55
C GLY A 88 6.04 -12.89 17.38
N ALA A 89 5.59 -12.35 16.26
CA ALA A 89 6.45 -11.98 15.14
C ALA A 89 6.91 -10.51 15.25
N HIS A 90 7.96 -10.19 14.51
CA HIS A 90 8.49 -8.83 14.38
C HIS A 90 8.48 -8.41 12.91
N ALA A 91 7.94 -7.23 12.62
CA ALA A 91 7.90 -6.68 11.28
C ALA A 91 9.17 -5.87 10.97
N VAL A 92 9.75 -6.14 9.82
CA VAL A 92 10.70 -5.25 9.17
C VAL A 92 9.94 -4.46 8.12
N LEU A 93 9.73 -3.17 8.36
CA LEU A 93 8.93 -2.28 7.53
C LEU A 93 9.81 -1.48 6.58
N VAL A 94 9.79 -1.86 5.32
CA VAL A 94 10.49 -1.16 4.24
C VAL A 94 9.61 -0.01 3.73
N MET A 95 10.14 1.21 3.72
CA MET A 95 9.45 2.41 3.26
C MET A 95 10.41 3.40 2.61
N ASP A 96 9.91 4.37 1.90
CA ASP A 96 10.71 5.44 1.33
C ASP A 96 11.14 6.49 2.39
N ARG A 97 11.82 7.53 1.94
CA ARG A 97 12.29 8.63 2.80
C ARG A 97 11.38 9.87 2.72
N ALA A 98 10.08 9.70 2.62
CA ALA A 98 9.17 10.84 2.71
C ALA A 98 9.34 11.57 4.05
N GLY A 99 9.12 12.89 4.06
CA GLY A 99 9.37 13.71 5.25
C GLY A 99 8.59 13.30 6.50
N TRP A 100 7.42 12.71 6.32
CA TRP A 100 6.58 12.19 7.41
C TRP A 100 7.02 10.81 7.91
N HIS A 101 7.91 10.10 7.20
CA HIS A 101 8.53 8.84 7.65
C HIS A 101 9.76 9.07 8.52
N ALA A 102 10.49 10.14 8.28
CA ALA A 102 11.77 10.43 8.94
C ALA A 102 11.66 11.46 10.07
N THR A 103 10.46 11.76 10.55
CA THR A 103 10.23 12.73 11.63
C THR A 103 10.40 12.09 13.00
N ASN A 104 10.97 12.84 13.95
CA ASN A 104 11.05 12.44 15.37
C ASN A 104 9.69 12.34 16.08
N LYS A 105 8.60 12.74 15.39
CA LYS A 105 7.23 12.65 15.93
C LYS A 105 6.59 11.28 15.65
N LEU A 106 7.11 10.52 14.69
CA LEU A 106 6.60 9.20 14.39
C LEU A 106 7.13 8.19 15.41
N VAL A 107 6.22 7.57 16.14
CA VAL A 107 6.55 6.56 17.15
C VAL A 107 6.36 5.17 16.55
N MET A 108 7.45 4.43 16.39
CA MET A 108 7.38 3.06 15.89
C MET A 108 6.90 2.10 16.98
N PRO A 109 5.89 1.27 16.71
CA PRO A 109 5.48 0.19 17.60
C PRO A 109 6.64 -0.77 17.90
N ALA A 110 6.63 -1.37 19.10
CA ALA A 110 7.73 -2.23 19.57
C ALA A 110 8.00 -3.46 18.70
N ASN A 111 6.99 -3.92 17.95
CA ASN A 111 7.09 -5.06 17.04
C ASN A 111 7.41 -4.64 15.59
N ILE A 112 7.84 -3.41 15.34
CA ILE A 112 8.21 -2.91 14.01
C ILE A 112 9.61 -2.28 14.04
N THR A 113 10.45 -2.67 13.08
CA THR A 113 11.71 -2.00 12.77
C THR A 113 11.63 -1.40 11.37
N PRO A 114 11.74 -0.07 11.20
CA PRO A 114 11.72 0.56 9.89
C PRO A 114 13.07 0.41 9.17
N ILE A 115 13.00 0.20 7.85
CA ILE A 115 14.15 0.30 6.93
C ILE A 115 13.79 1.30 5.84
N LEU A 116 14.58 2.37 5.75
CA LEU A 116 14.38 3.40 4.74
C LEU A 116 15.14 3.03 3.44
N LEU A 117 14.41 2.94 2.36
CA LEU A 117 14.98 2.75 1.02
C LEU A 117 15.89 3.91 0.62
N PRO A 118 16.85 3.68 -0.28
CA PRO A 118 17.58 4.76 -0.93
C PRO A 118 16.61 5.73 -1.63
N SER A 119 16.99 6.99 -1.71
CA SER A 119 16.18 7.99 -2.43
C SER A 119 16.06 7.63 -3.91
N ARG A 120 14.88 7.80 -4.49
CA ARG A 120 14.58 7.56 -5.91
C ARG A 120 14.80 6.11 -6.36
N SER A 121 14.42 5.14 -5.54
CA SER A 121 14.50 3.70 -5.87
C SER A 121 13.11 3.03 -5.79
N PRO A 122 12.12 3.48 -6.57
CA PRO A 122 10.76 2.91 -6.52
C PRO A 122 10.74 1.45 -6.98
N GLU A 123 11.70 1.02 -7.82
CA GLU A 123 11.86 -0.36 -8.26
C GLU A 123 12.10 -1.35 -7.12
N LEU A 124 12.59 -0.86 -5.99
CA LEU A 124 12.80 -1.65 -4.78
C LEU A 124 11.53 -1.80 -3.94
N ASN A 125 10.46 -1.02 -4.23
CA ASN A 125 9.22 -1.09 -3.47
C ASN A 125 8.11 -1.81 -4.25
N PRO A 126 7.79 -3.07 -3.93
CA PRO A 126 6.73 -3.81 -4.61
C PRO A 126 5.33 -3.24 -4.37
N ALA A 127 5.12 -2.33 -3.42
CA ALA A 127 3.84 -1.66 -3.20
C ALA A 127 3.38 -0.87 -4.45
N GLU A 128 4.32 -0.36 -5.26
CA GLU A 128 3.99 0.27 -6.55
C GLU A 128 3.22 -0.65 -7.49
N ASN A 129 3.54 -1.95 -7.52
CA ASN A 129 2.81 -2.92 -8.34
C ASN A 129 1.38 -3.16 -7.79
N ILE A 130 1.20 -3.06 -6.48
CA ILE A 130 -0.12 -3.12 -5.84
C ILE A 130 -0.99 -1.96 -6.31
N TRP A 131 -0.43 -0.75 -6.36
CA TRP A 131 -1.16 0.42 -6.86
C TRP A 131 -1.53 0.28 -8.33
N GLN A 132 -0.62 -0.23 -9.16
CA GLN A 132 -0.91 -0.49 -10.57
C GLN A 132 -2.02 -1.53 -10.71
N TYR A 133 -1.99 -2.61 -9.93
CA TYR A 133 -3.02 -3.64 -9.95
C TYR A 133 -4.39 -3.08 -9.52
N MET A 134 -4.46 -2.32 -8.42
CA MET A 134 -5.70 -1.72 -7.94
C MET A 134 -6.28 -0.71 -8.93
N ARG A 135 -5.42 0.14 -9.52
CA ARG A 135 -5.85 1.08 -10.57
C ARG A 135 -6.38 0.35 -11.79
N GLY A 136 -5.65 -0.64 -12.29
CA GLY A 136 -6.02 -1.38 -13.49
C GLY A 136 -7.32 -2.18 -13.36
N ASN A 137 -7.64 -2.66 -12.17
CA ASN A 137 -8.79 -3.54 -11.96
C ASN A 137 -10.02 -2.83 -11.38
N TRP A 138 -9.85 -1.80 -10.52
CA TRP A 138 -10.98 -1.30 -9.73
C TRP A 138 -11.11 0.22 -9.63
N LEU A 139 -10.03 1.00 -9.81
CA LEU A 139 -10.01 2.44 -9.52
C LEU A 139 -9.90 3.33 -10.75
N SER A 140 -9.41 2.82 -11.88
CA SER A 140 -9.33 3.61 -13.12
C SER A 140 -10.67 3.64 -13.86
N ASN A 141 -10.82 4.62 -14.76
CA ASN A 141 -12.02 4.82 -15.57
C ASN A 141 -13.32 5.02 -14.73
N ARG A 142 -13.19 5.53 -13.50
CA ARG A 142 -14.31 5.91 -12.64
C ARG A 142 -14.46 7.43 -12.59
N VAL A 143 -15.69 7.87 -12.45
CA VAL A 143 -16.02 9.27 -12.11
C VAL A 143 -16.53 9.25 -10.67
N PHE A 144 -15.82 9.92 -9.78
CA PHE A 144 -16.18 10.00 -8.37
C PHE A 144 -17.05 11.22 -8.13
N GLU A 145 -18.19 11.06 -7.47
CA GLU A 145 -19.11 12.18 -7.22
C GLU A 145 -18.55 13.17 -6.20
N ASN A 146 -17.97 12.66 -5.12
CA ASN A 146 -17.45 13.43 -3.98
C ASN A 146 -16.33 12.66 -3.27
N TYR A 147 -15.82 13.25 -2.19
CA TYR A 147 -14.75 12.68 -1.37
C TYR A 147 -15.15 11.31 -0.74
N GLU A 148 -16.37 11.17 -0.27
CA GLU A 148 -16.89 9.94 0.35
C GLU A 148 -16.90 8.78 -0.65
N ASP A 149 -17.27 9.06 -1.90
CA ASP A 149 -17.25 8.06 -2.98
C ASP A 149 -15.81 7.63 -3.30
N ILE A 150 -14.84 8.56 -3.27
CA ILE A 150 -13.42 8.23 -3.43
C ILE A 150 -12.97 7.29 -2.31
N VAL A 151 -13.25 7.63 -1.05
CA VAL A 151 -12.86 6.81 0.12
C VAL A 151 -13.54 5.45 0.07
N GLY A 152 -14.84 5.40 -0.23
CA GLY A 152 -15.58 4.14 -0.39
C GLY A 152 -14.97 3.23 -1.45
N ALA A 153 -14.63 3.78 -2.62
CA ALA A 153 -13.99 3.04 -3.69
C ALA A 153 -12.59 2.52 -3.33
N ILE A 154 -11.80 3.33 -2.62
CA ILE A 154 -10.48 2.93 -2.11
C ILE A 154 -10.61 1.76 -1.13
N CYS A 155 -11.49 1.88 -0.15
CA CYS A 155 -11.72 0.83 0.85
C CYS A 155 -12.23 -0.45 0.21
N GLU A 156 -13.17 -0.36 -0.73
CA GLU A 156 -13.67 -1.52 -1.48
C GLU A 156 -12.54 -2.21 -2.27
N ALA A 157 -11.72 -1.43 -3.01
CA ALA A 157 -10.62 -1.95 -3.80
C ALA A 157 -9.55 -2.61 -2.91
N TRP A 158 -9.22 -2.01 -1.76
CA TRP A 158 -8.29 -2.60 -0.80
C TRP A 158 -8.83 -3.91 -0.20
N ASN A 159 -10.10 -3.93 0.19
CA ASN A 159 -10.73 -5.12 0.74
C ASN A 159 -10.78 -6.26 -0.29
N LYS A 160 -11.02 -5.95 -1.57
CA LYS A 160 -10.91 -6.93 -2.66
C LYS A 160 -9.49 -7.46 -2.81
N LEU A 161 -8.48 -6.60 -2.70
CA LEU A 161 -7.07 -7.01 -2.79
C LEU A 161 -6.69 -7.96 -1.65
N VAL A 162 -7.00 -7.62 -0.39
CA VAL A 162 -6.63 -8.46 0.75
C VAL A 162 -7.41 -9.78 0.81
N ALA A 163 -8.54 -9.85 0.13
CA ALA A 163 -9.27 -11.10 -0.10
C ALA A 163 -8.60 -12.02 -1.15
N LEU A 164 -7.54 -11.54 -1.81
CA LEU A 164 -6.79 -12.26 -2.85
C LEU A 164 -5.31 -12.44 -2.43
N PRO A 165 -5.00 -13.24 -1.38
CA PRO A 165 -3.65 -13.38 -0.85
C PRO A 165 -2.63 -13.86 -1.90
N GLU A 166 -3.04 -14.69 -2.84
CA GLU A 166 -2.17 -15.18 -3.91
C GLU A 166 -1.78 -14.07 -4.91
N VAL A 167 -2.64 -13.08 -5.10
CA VAL A 167 -2.31 -11.90 -5.90
C VAL A 167 -1.23 -11.08 -5.18
N ILE A 168 -1.40 -10.81 -3.87
CA ILE A 168 -0.40 -10.09 -3.08
C ILE A 168 0.95 -10.81 -3.13
N LYS A 169 0.98 -12.12 -2.96
CA LYS A 169 2.20 -12.95 -3.09
C LYS A 169 2.82 -12.80 -4.47
N SER A 170 2.03 -12.99 -5.52
CA SER A 170 2.52 -13.00 -6.91
C SER A 170 3.14 -11.67 -7.33
N ILE A 171 2.45 -10.54 -7.07
CA ILE A 171 2.90 -9.23 -7.53
C ILE A 171 3.82 -8.51 -6.54
N GLY A 172 3.79 -8.89 -5.27
CA GLY A 172 4.59 -8.29 -4.20
C GLY A 172 5.93 -8.98 -3.93
N THR A 173 6.11 -10.26 -4.32
CA THR A 173 7.35 -11.00 -4.05
C THR A 173 8.50 -10.45 -4.87
N ARG A 174 9.67 -10.36 -4.25
CA ARG A 174 10.95 -9.99 -4.87
C ARG A 174 12.02 -11.02 -4.48
N GLU A 175 12.84 -11.45 -5.44
CA GLU A 175 13.90 -12.45 -5.21
C GLU A 175 14.91 -11.99 -4.15
N TRP A 176 15.23 -10.70 -4.11
CA TRP A 176 16.15 -10.14 -3.12
C TRP A 176 15.58 -9.99 -1.72
N ALA A 177 14.25 -10.11 -1.56
CA ALA A 177 13.52 -9.86 -0.31
C ALA A 177 13.10 -11.15 0.40
N HIS A 178 13.96 -12.16 0.40
CA HIS A 178 13.75 -13.38 1.17
C HIS A 178 14.29 -13.25 2.58
N VAL A 179 13.48 -13.65 3.56
CA VAL A 179 13.89 -13.76 4.96
C VAL A 179 13.88 -15.25 5.34
N ASP A 180 15.05 -15.84 5.50
CA ASP A 180 15.21 -17.27 5.82
C ASP A 180 14.62 -17.69 7.18
N ARG A 181 14.20 -16.70 8.00
CA ARG A 181 13.57 -16.92 9.32
C ARG A 181 12.04 -16.99 9.29
N CYS A 182 11.43 -17.12 8.12
CA CYS A 182 9.98 -17.28 7.97
C CYS A 182 9.48 -18.74 8.13
N LYS A 183 10.21 -19.58 8.87
CA LYS A 183 9.79 -20.97 9.16
C LYS A 183 8.83 -21.04 10.32
#